data_e489e55423dd7c0c143f88be4db04564
#
_entry.id   e489e55423dd7c0c143f88be4db04564
#
_cell.length_a   1.000
_cell.length_b   1.000
_cell.length_c   1.000
_cell.angle_alpha   90.00
_cell.angle_beta   90.00
_cell.angle_gamma   90.00
#
_symmetry.space_group_name_H-M   'P 1'
#
loop_
_entity.id
_entity.type
_entity.pdbx_description
1 polymer ?
#
loop_
_entity_poly.entity_id
_entity_poly.type
_entity_poly.pdbx_seq_one_letter_code
_entity_poly.pdbx_strand_id
1 'polypeptide(L)'
;MRKKVYLISISCIFNISQFHFNTRKSLNHCSVRCKMSSLALSQSLQATLRCPSCDNYMRAPIRQCASGHSVCGPCVSEKPDCPRCRRSFIETRNFGLQAIAERVKLPCPNSCEGCVVTCLQADLGDHLGNCVYTKHRCKVQVCKWTGRLSLLLEHVQKLHRKRNCN
;
A
#
# COMPACT_ATOMS: atom_id res chain seq x y z
N MET A 1 -45.62 0.50 13.13
CA MET A 1 -44.20 0.63 12.79
C MET A 1 -43.74 -0.67 12.12
N ARG A 2 -43.59 -0.65 10.79
CA ARG A 2 -43.32 -1.86 9.99
C ARG A 2 -41.79 -1.97 9.81
N LYS A 3 -41.19 -3.04 10.36
CA LYS A 3 -39.79 -3.39 10.13
C LYS A 3 -39.66 -3.98 8.72
N LYS A 4 -38.93 -3.33 7.81
CA LYS A 4 -38.52 -3.89 6.54
C LYS A 4 -37.37 -4.88 6.79
N VAL A 5 -37.68 -6.16 6.65
CA VAL A 5 -36.70 -7.24 6.62
C VAL A 5 -36.21 -7.33 5.19
N TYR A 6 -34.92 -7.08 4.97
CA TYR A 6 -34.28 -7.36 3.68
C TYR A 6 -34.00 -8.85 3.58
N LEU A 7 -34.82 -9.53 2.80
CA LEU A 7 -34.56 -10.91 2.38
C LEU A 7 -33.39 -10.89 1.38
N ILE A 8 -32.21 -11.24 1.85
CA ILE A 8 -31.10 -11.59 0.95
C ILE A 8 -31.42 -12.99 0.42
N SER A 9 -31.65 -13.06 -0.88
CA SER A 9 -31.93 -14.30 -1.60
C SER A 9 -30.80 -15.32 -1.43
N ILE A 10 -31.04 -16.35 -0.63
CA ILE A 10 -30.20 -17.53 -0.48
C ILE A 10 -30.51 -18.48 -1.64
N SER A 11 -30.08 -18.13 -2.84
CA SER A 11 -30.27 -18.96 -4.04
C SER A 11 -28.96 -19.54 -4.61
N CYS A 12 -27.90 -19.57 -3.85
CA CYS A 12 -26.62 -20.18 -4.28
C CYS A 12 -26.15 -21.37 -3.43
N ILE A 13 -27.00 -21.94 -2.59
CA ILE A 13 -26.65 -23.15 -1.85
C ILE A 13 -27.73 -24.19 -2.16
N PHE A 14 -27.54 -24.96 -3.15
CA PHE A 14 -28.05 -26.34 -3.42
C PHE A 14 -28.08 -26.59 -4.94
N ASN A 15 -26.97 -27.02 -5.48
CA ASN A 15 -26.96 -27.97 -6.60
C ASN A 15 -25.58 -28.64 -6.72
N ILE A 16 -25.27 -29.47 -5.73
CA ILE A 16 -24.17 -30.46 -5.80
C ILE A 16 -24.78 -31.83 -5.99
N SER A 17 -25.43 -32.05 -7.08
CA SER A 17 -25.79 -33.41 -7.49
C SER A 17 -26.21 -33.44 -8.95
N GLN A 18 -25.31 -33.18 -9.85
CA GLN A 18 -25.28 -33.68 -11.25
C GLN A 18 -24.06 -33.07 -11.98
N PHE A 19 -22.85 -33.37 -11.51
CA PHE A 19 -21.69 -33.25 -12.37
C PHE A 19 -21.40 -34.58 -13.03
N HIS A 20 -22.06 -34.84 -14.15
CA HIS A 20 -21.55 -35.77 -15.10
C HIS A 20 -20.30 -35.17 -15.74
N PHE A 21 -19.20 -35.85 -15.48
CA PHE A 21 -17.88 -35.61 -16.03
C PHE A 21 -17.93 -35.70 -17.56
N ASN A 22 -18.02 -34.62 -18.27
CA ASN A 22 -17.76 -34.57 -19.70
C ASN A 22 -16.48 -33.77 -19.94
N THR A 23 -15.38 -34.50 -19.84
CA THR A 23 -14.05 -34.06 -20.17
C THR A 23 -13.95 -33.82 -21.67
N ARG A 24 -13.80 -32.60 -22.09
CA ARG A 24 -13.18 -32.08 -23.32
C ARG A 24 -14.00 -31.00 -23.99
N LYS A 25 -14.09 -29.79 -23.42
CA LYS A 25 -14.29 -28.51 -24.14
C LYS A 25 -14.55 -27.40 -23.11
N SER A 26 -13.57 -26.92 -22.42
CA SER A 26 -13.68 -25.62 -21.71
C SER A 26 -12.35 -25.08 -21.19
N LEU A 27 -11.26 -25.20 -21.94
CA LEU A 27 -9.98 -24.57 -21.54
C LEU A 27 -9.75 -23.17 -22.11
N ASN A 28 -10.57 -22.72 -23.08
CA ASN A 28 -10.33 -21.42 -23.74
C ASN A 28 -11.13 -20.26 -23.16
N HIS A 29 -12.11 -20.47 -22.27
CA HIS A 29 -12.93 -19.37 -21.70
C HIS A 29 -12.39 -18.86 -20.36
N CYS A 30 -11.45 -19.59 -19.74
CA CYS A 30 -10.88 -19.22 -18.43
C CYS A 30 -9.78 -18.17 -18.54
N SER A 31 -9.04 -18.10 -19.65
CA SER A 31 -7.83 -17.25 -19.74
C SER A 31 -8.11 -15.74 -19.80
N VAL A 32 -9.22 -15.33 -20.41
CA VAL A 32 -9.56 -13.89 -20.54
C VAL A 32 -10.20 -13.36 -19.25
N ARG A 33 -11.07 -14.12 -18.61
CA ARG A 33 -11.62 -13.75 -17.28
C ARG A 33 -10.55 -13.73 -16.18
N CYS A 34 -9.59 -14.67 -16.23
CA CYS A 34 -8.48 -14.70 -15.26
C CYS A 34 -7.56 -13.47 -15.38
N LYS A 35 -7.30 -12.95 -16.56
CA LYS A 35 -6.43 -11.77 -16.74
C LYS A 35 -7.06 -10.50 -16.17
N MET A 36 -8.35 -10.28 -16.38
CA MET A 36 -9.05 -9.13 -15.80
C MET A 36 -9.22 -9.27 -14.28
N SER A 37 -9.47 -10.46 -13.77
CA SER A 37 -9.56 -10.71 -12.33
C SER A 37 -8.21 -10.56 -11.61
N SER A 38 -7.09 -10.89 -12.26
CA SER A 38 -5.75 -10.74 -11.65
C SER A 38 -5.35 -9.28 -11.44
N LEU A 39 -5.69 -8.40 -12.38
CA LEU A 39 -5.42 -6.96 -12.24
C LEU A 39 -6.28 -6.34 -11.13
N ALA A 40 -7.58 -6.66 -11.12
CA ALA A 40 -8.48 -6.19 -10.07
C ALA A 40 -8.07 -6.72 -8.68
N LEU A 41 -7.65 -7.98 -8.61
CA LEU A 41 -7.12 -8.56 -7.37
C LEU A 41 -5.85 -7.85 -6.90
N SER A 42 -4.92 -7.57 -7.81
CA SER A 42 -3.68 -6.85 -7.49
C SER A 42 -3.97 -5.44 -6.95
N GLN A 43 -4.87 -4.71 -7.59
CA GLN A 43 -5.29 -3.37 -7.12
C GLN A 43 -5.97 -3.42 -5.75
N SER A 44 -6.84 -4.41 -5.53
CA SER A 44 -7.51 -4.61 -4.24
C SER A 44 -6.52 -4.94 -3.12
N LEU A 45 -5.53 -5.79 -3.39
CA LEU A 45 -4.45 -6.10 -2.45
C LEU A 45 -3.61 -4.86 -2.13
N GLN A 46 -3.24 -4.08 -3.14
CA GLN A 46 -2.49 -2.83 -2.94
C GLN A 46 -3.28 -1.85 -2.08
N ALA A 47 -4.58 -1.68 -2.31
CA ALA A 47 -5.45 -0.84 -1.49
C ALA A 47 -5.54 -1.35 -0.05
N THR A 48 -5.65 -2.68 0.14
CA THR A 48 -5.70 -3.30 1.48
C THR A 48 -4.39 -3.11 2.25
N LEU A 49 -3.26 -3.07 1.56
CA LEU A 49 -1.94 -2.88 2.16
C LEU A 49 -1.60 -1.41 2.48
N ARG A 50 -2.45 -0.44 2.15
CA ARG A 50 -2.25 0.96 2.55
C ARG A 50 -2.60 1.18 4.01
N CYS A 51 -1.67 1.83 4.72
CA CYS A 51 -1.86 2.19 6.12
C CYS A 51 -2.83 3.37 6.23
N PRO A 52 -3.95 3.26 6.96
CA PRO A 52 -4.92 4.34 7.09
C PRO A 52 -4.42 5.53 7.94
N SER A 53 -3.23 5.44 8.54
CA SER A 53 -2.63 6.51 9.33
C SER A 53 -1.64 7.37 8.53
N CYS A 54 -0.78 6.76 7.71
CA CYS A 54 0.26 7.48 6.94
C CYS A 54 0.10 7.37 5.43
N ASP A 55 -0.94 6.67 4.95
CA ASP A 55 -1.23 6.40 3.53
C ASP A 55 -0.12 5.71 2.73
N ASN A 56 0.96 5.31 3.38
CA ASN A 56 2.00 4.48 2.78
C ASN A 56 1.61 3.00 2.86
N TYR A 57 2.32 2.16 2.10
CA TYR A 57 2.16 0.72 2.26
C TYR A 57 2.62 0.27 3.65
N MET A 58 1.78 -0.54 4.31
CA MET A 58 2.06 -1.02 5.67
C MET A 58 3.34 -1.84 5.72
N ARG A 59 4.21 -1.50 6.68
CA ARG A 59 5.46 -2.20 6.96
C ARG A 59 5.36 -2.95 8.28
N ALA A 60 6.06 -4.05 8.37
CA ALA A 60 6.18 -4.83 9.59
C ALA A 60 6.78 -4.00 10.76
N PRO A 61 6.35 -4.23 11.99
CA PRO A 61 5.22 -5.06 12.39
C PRO A 61 3.87 -4.41 12.03
N ILE A 62 2.92 -5.19 11.52
CA ILE A 62 1.55 -4.71 11.28
C ILE A 62 0.71 -5.01 12.52
N ARG A 63 0.18 -3.98 13.14
CA ARG A 63 -0.63 -4.06 14.36
C ARG A 63 -2.11 -3.96 14.06
N GLN A 64 -2.96 -4.48 14.97
CA GLN A 64 -4.41 -4.39 14.85
C GLN A 64 -5.00 -3.64 16.04
N CYS A 65 -6.09 -2.91 15.80
CA CYS A 65 -6.95 -2.41 16.87
C CYS A 65 -7.94 -3.49 17.32
N ALA A 66 -8.64 -3.24 18.42
CA ALA A 66 -9.66 -4.14 18.97
C ALA A 66 -10.81 -4.47 18.00
N SER A 67 -10.99 -3.68 16.91
CA SER A 67 -11.96 -3.94 15.84
C SER A 67 -11.34 -4.65 14.61
N GLY A 68 -10.07 -5.04 14.65
CA GLY A 68 -9.37 -5.72 13.57
C GLY A 68 -8.80 -4.83 12.46
N HIS A 69 -8.90 -3.49 12.55
CA HIS A 69 -8.25 -2.62 11.56
C HIS A 69 -6.74 -2.68 11.72
N SER A 70 -6.04 -2.75 10.59
CA SER A 70 -4.58 -2.88 10.56
C SER A 70 -3.89 -1.55 10.28
N VAL A 71 -2.76 -1.33 10.96
CA VAL A 71 -1.93 -0.12 10.86
C VAL A 71 -0.46 -0.54 10.97
N CYS A 72 0.47 0.16 10.32
CA CYS A 72 1.88 -0.13 10.48
C CYS A 72 2.41 0.24 11.88
N GLY A 73 3.38 -0.52 12.39
CA GLY A 73 3.90 -0.39 13.74
C GLY A 73 4.37 1.02 14.10
N PRO A 74 5.17 1.71 13.27
CA PRO A 74 5.59 3.08 13.54
C PRO A 74 4.42 4.05 13.79
N CYS A 75 3.31 3.91 13.06
CA CYS A 75 2.14 4.79 13.25
C CYS A 75 1.40 4.52 14.56
N VAL A 76 1.46 3.30 15.09
CA VAL A 76 0.87 2.98 16.41
C VAL A 76 1.64 3.68 17.53
N SER A 77 2.96 3.79 17.42
CA SER A 77 3.78 4.50 18.39
C SER A 77 3.51 6.00 18.41
N GLU A 78 3.13 6.58 17.27
CA GLU A 78 2.81 8.01 17.17
C GLU A 78 1.37 8.32 17.59
N LYS A 79 0.43 7.39 17.36
CA LYS A 79 -1.00 7.57 17.60
C LYS A 79 -1.57 6.32 18.26
N PRO A 80 -1.97 6.39 19.54
CA PRO A 80 -2.46 5.23 20.29
C PRO A 80 -3.82 4.71 19.81
N ASP A 81 -4.59 5.56 19.11
CA ASP A 81 -5.94 5.23 18.66
C ASP A 81 -6.04 4.97 17.17
N CYS A 82 -6.88 4.02 16.82
CA CYS A 82 -7.14 3.64 15.44
C CYS A 82 -7.81 4.79 14.66
N PRO A 83 -7.24 5.24 13.51
CA PRO A 83 -7.83 6.34 12.73
C PRO A 83 -9.20 6.00 12.12
N ARG A 84 -9.57 4.71 12.03
CA ARG A 84 -10.87 4.26 11.49
C ARG A 84 -11.98 4.18 12.51
N CYS A 85 -11.68 3.76 13.75
CA CYS A 85 -12.72 3.48 14.75
C CYS A 85 -12.43 4.04 16.14
N ARG A 86 -11.32 4.74 16.34
CA ARG A 86 -10.87 5.36 17.60
C ARG A 86 -10.69 4.38 18.76
N ARG A 87 -10.71 3.07 18.52
CA ARG A 87 -10.37 2.08 19.54
C ARG A 87 -8.86 1.94 19.66
N SER A 88 -8.38 1.65 20.84
CA SER A 88 -6.95 1.40 21.11
C SER A 88 -6.43 0.21 20.33
N PHE A 89 -5.13 0.23 20.06
CA PHE A 89 -4.43 -0.90 19.47
C PHE A 89 -4.17 -1.96 20.54
N ILE A 90 -4.28 -3.21 20.11
CA ILE A 90 -3.93 -4.37 20.94
C ILE A 90 -2.53 -4.84 20.54
N GLU A 91 -1.88 -5.61 21.40
CA GLU A 91 -0.53 -6.11 21.12
C GLU A 91 -0.47 -7.14 19.99
N THR A 92 -1.63 -7.55 19.49
CA THR A 92 -1.73 -8.55 18.43
C THR A 92 -1.17 -8.00 17.10
N ARG A 93 -0.34 -8.82 16.45
CA ARG A 93 0.19 -8.58 15.11
C ARG A 93 -0.65 -9.29 14.08
N ASN A 94 -0.88 -8.65 12.94
CA ASN A 94 -1.50 -9.28 11.79
C ASN A 94 -0.43 -10.01 10.95
N PHE A 95 -0.02 -11.20 11.40
CA PHE A 95 0.99 -12.00 10.69
C PHE A 95 0.57 -12.37 9.26
N GLY A 96 -0.73 -12.64 9.03
CA GLY A 96 -1.23 -12.96 7.69
C GLY A 96 -1.07 -11.79 6.72
N LEU A 97 -1.48 -10.59 7.12
CA LEU A 97 -1.33 -9.40 6.28
C LEU A 97 0.16 -9.01 6.11
N GLN A 98 0.97 -9.22 7.14
CA GLN A 98 2.40 -9.00 7.08
C GLN A 98 3.07 -9.93 6.06
N ALA A 99 2.76 -11.23 6.08
CA ALA A 99 3.30 -12.20 5.12
C ALA A 99 2.88 -11.87 3.67
N ILE A 100 1.69 -11.32 3.47
CA ILE A 100 1.25 -10.82 2.15
C ILE A 100 2.06 -9.59 1.75
N ALA A 101 2.21 -8.61 2.65
CA ALA A 101 2.95 -7.37 2.39
C ALA A 101 4.41 -7.62 1.99
N GLU A 102 5.04 -8.63 2.57
CA GLU A 102 6.43 -9.01 2.28
C GLU A 102 6.61 -9.64 0.89
N ARG A 103 5.55 -10.24 0.32
CA ARG A 103 5.61 -10.98 -0.95
C ARG A 103 5.02 -10.27 -2.14
N VAL A 104 4.26 -9.20 -1.92
CA VAL A 104 3.63 -8.43 -2.99
C VAL A 104 4.58 -7.34 -3.46
N LYS A 105 4.77 -7.26 -4.78
CA LYS A 105 5.46 -6.12 -5.39
C LYS A 105 4.55 -4.91 -5.37
N LEU A 106 5.04 -3.83 -4.80
CA LEU A 106 4.31 -2.58 -4.63
C LEU A 106 4.94 -1.50 -5.51
N PRO A 107 4.14 -0.58 -6.08
CA PRO A 107 4.67 0.54 -6.82
C PRO A 107 5.45 1.48 -5.90
N CYS A 108 6.48 2.12 -6.47
CA CYS A 108 7.24 3.14 -5.76
C CYS A 108 6.30 4.24 -5.21
N PRO A 109 6.52 4.75 -3.97
CA PRO A 109 5.78 5.90 -3.44
C PRO A 109 5.82 7.14 -4.35
N ASN A 110 6.89 7.27 -5.15
CA ASN A 110 7.02 8.35 -6.13
C ASN A 110 6.40 8.02 -7.50
N SER A 111 5.50 7.03 -7.58
CA SER A 111 4.84 6.64 -8.83
C SER A 111 3.99 7.77 -9.43
N CYS A 112 3.37 8.59 -8.60
CA CYS A 112 2.66 9.80 -9.03
C CYS A 112 3.58 10.88 -9.63
N GLU A 113 4.88 10.85 -9.29
CA GLU A 113 5.89 11.76 -9.85
C GLU A 113 6.53 11.19 -11.14
N GLY A 114 6.15 9.97 -11.55
CA GLY A 114 6.59 9.31 -12.77
C GLY A 114 7.49 8.08 -12.57
N CYS A 115 7.75 7.62 -11.34
CA CYS A 115 8.51 6.40 -11.12
C CYS A 115 7.66 5.16 -11.45
N VAL A 116 8.12 4.36 -12.41
CA VAL A 116 7.43 3.15 -12.89
C VAL A 116 7.89 1.87 -12.18
N VAL A 117 8.84 1.98 -11.26
CA VAL A 117 9.42 0.83 -10.58
C VAL A 117 8.44 0.23 -9.59
N THR A 118 8.34 -1.11 -9.61
CA THR A 118 7.65 -1.91 -8.59
C THR A 118 8.66 -2.84 -7.94
N CYS A 119 8.69 -2.90 -6.62
CA CYS A 119 9.63 -3.72 -5.86
C CYS A 119 8.96 -4.36 -4.64
N LEU A 120 9.61 -5.35 -4.05
CA LEU A 120 9.24 -5.85 -2.74
C LEU A 120 9.52 -4.80 -1.67
N GLN A 121 8.84 -4.92 -0.56
CA GLN A 121 9.00 -3.97 0.55
C GLN A 121 10.43 -3.98 1.14
N ALA A 122 11.10 -5.13 1.11
CA ALA A 122 12.49 -5.26 1.54
C ALA A 122 13.44 -4.41 0.68
N ASP A 123 13.19 -4.36 -0.64
CA ASP A 123 14.06 -3.67 -1.61
C ASP A 123 13.71 -2.18 -1.75
N LEU A 124 12.62 -1.74 -1.12
CA LEU A 124 12.11 -0.37 -1.28
C LEU A 124 13.09 0.68 -0.75
N GLY A 125 13.81 0.38 0.32
CA GLY A 125 14.82 1.28 0.90
C GLY A 125 15.94 1.58 -0.08
N ASP A 126 16.51 0.55 -0.68
CA ASP A 126 17.59 0.66 -1.66
C ASP A 126 17.11 1.37 -2.93
N HIS A 127 15.91 1.02 -3.40
CA HIS A 127 15.31 1.74 -4.52
C HIS A 127 15.14 3.23 -4.23
N LEU A 128 14.58 3.61 -3.08
CA LEU A 128 14.34 5.02 -2.74
C LEU A 128 15.63 5.83 -2.60
N GLY A 129 16.73 5.19 -2.16
CA GLY A 129 18.06 5.80 -2.14
C GLY A 129 18.57 6.21 -3.52
N ASN A 130 18.15 5.47 -4.56
CA ASN A 130 18.56 5.67 -5.95
C ASN A 130 17.44 6.18 -6.86
N CYS A 131 16.24 6.39 -6.35
CA CYS A 131 15.09 6.83 -7.14
C CYS A 131 15.23 8.29 -7.56
N VAL A 132 15.31 8.54 -8.87
CA VAL A 132 15.46 9.91 -9.43
C VAL A 132 14.30 10.84 -9.12
N TYR A 133 13.16 10.30 -8.67
CA TYR A 133 11.98 11.05 -8.27
C TYR A 133 11.94 11.35 -6.77
N THR A 134 12.91 10.83 -5.98
CA THR A 134 12.98 11.12 -4.54
C THR A 134 13.26 12.62 -4.33
N LYS A 135 12.43 13.24 -3.48
CA LYS A 135 12.63 14.65 -3.09
C LYS A 135 13.61 14.72 -1.93
N HIS A 136 14.61 15.56 -2.08
CA HIS A 136 15.63 15.85 -1.08
C HIS A 136 15.41 17.23 -0.50
N ARG A 137 15.62 17.36 0.82
CA ARG A 137 15.58 18.65 1.50
C ARG A 137 16.99 19.26 1.51
N CYS A 138 17.08 20.55 1.27
CA CYS A 138 18.33 21.28 1.45
C CYS A 138 18.79 21.19 2.93
N LYS A 139 20.07 20.86 3.13
CA LYS A 139 20.66 20.71 4.48
C LYS A 139 21.14 22.03 5.07
N VAL A 140 21.12 23.12 4.30
CA VAL A 140 21.50 24.44 4.82
C VAL A 140 20.45 24.90 5.83
N GLN A 141 20.91 25.39 7.00
CA GLN A 141 20.02 25.86 8.06
C GLN A 141 19.05 26.92 7.53
N VAL A 142 17.81 26.87 8.03
CA VAL A 142 16.71 27.79 7.65
C VAL A 142 16.21 27.62 6.21
N CYS A 143 16.88 26.84 5.35
CA CYS A 143 16.42 26.60 4.00
C CYS A 143 15.28 25.58 3.96
N LYS A 144 14.12 25.98 3.44
CA LYS A 144 12.93 25.11 3.31
C LYS A 144 12.80 24.43 1.94
N TRP A 145 13.81 24.62 1.08
CA TRP A 145 13.75 24.04 -0.26
C TRP A 145 13.74 22.52 -0.24
N THR A 146 12.85 21.95 -1.05
CA THR A 146 12.79 20.52 -1.35
C THR A 146 12.63 20.32 -2.85
N GLY A 147 13.35 19.34 -3.40
CA GLY A 147 13.28 19.02 -4.83
C GLY A 147 14.09 17.80 -5.19
N ARG A 148 14.15 17.47 -6.48
CA ARG A 148 14.94 16.34 -6.98
C ARG A 148 16.43 16.60 -6.77
N LEU A 149 17.21 15.52 -6.60
CA LEU A 149 18.66 15.61 -6.38
C LEU A 149 19.37 16.37 -7.51
N SER A 150 18.94 16.20 -8.77
CA SER A 150 19.47 16.94 -9.92
C SER A 150 19.36 18.45 -9.80
N LEU A 151 18.34 18.95 -9.09
CA LEU A 151 18.10 20.39 -8.89
C LEU A 151 18.74 20.91 -7.59
N LEU A 152 19.18 20.02 -6.70
CA LEU A 152 19.77 20.43 -5.42
C LEU A 152 21.08 21.17 -5.61
N LEU A 153 21.93 20.72 -6.53
CA LEU A 153 23.22 21.36 -6.80
C LEU A 153 23.03 22.78 -7.33
N GLU A 154 22.13 22.97 -8.28
CA GLU A 154 21.78 24.28 -8.83
C GLU A 154 21.21 25.21 -7.74
N HIS A 155 20.30 24.68 -6.92
CA HIS A 155 19.74 25.41 -5.78
C HIS A 155 20.82 25.88 -4.80
N VAL A 156 21.75 24.99 -4.41
CA VAL A 156 22.83 25.34 -3.48
C VAL A 156 23.78 26.36 -4.10
N GLN A 157 24.13 26.20 -5.37
CA GLN A 157 24.99 27.15 -6.07
C GLN A 157 24.37 28.54 -6.19
N LYS A 158 23.07 28.63 -6.51
CA LYS A 158 22.38 29.92 -6.68
C LYS A 158 22.13 30.64 -5.36
N LEU A 159 21.72 29.90 -4.32
CA LEU A 159 21.20 30.53 -3.09
C LEU A 159 22.15 30.48 -1.89
N HIS A 160 23.13 29.54 -1.89
CA HIS A 160 24.00 29.34 -0.72
C HIS A 160 25.48 29.58 -0.99
N ARG A 161 25.93 29.66 -2.26
CA ARG A 161 27.34 29.85 -2.61
C ARG A 161 27.90 31.22 -2.19
N LYS A 162 27.06 32.25 -2.03
CA LYS A 162 27.48 33.60 -1.67
C LYS A 162 27.78 33.79 -0.17
N ARG A 163 27.61 32.81 0.68
CA ARG A 163 27.83 32.97 2.13
C ARG A 163 29.18 32.49 2.64
N ASN A 164 30.04 31.95 1.77
CA ASN A 164 31.35 31.42 2.18
C ASN A 164 32.54 32.25 1.68
N CYS A 165 32.35 33.49 1.32
CA CYS A 165 33.43 34.40 0.99
C CYS A 165 33.40 35.61 1.92
N ASN A 166 33.74 35.39 3.19
CA ASN A 166 34.30 36.34 4.13
C ASN A 166 35.03 35.59 5.22
#